data_7695981976cf3932e62a91da568aeacf
#
_entry.id   7695981976cf3932e62a91da568aeacf
#
_cell.length_a   1.000
_cell.length_b   1.000
_cell.length_c   1.000
_cell.angle_alpha   90.00
_cell.angle_beta   90.00
_cell.angle_gamma   90.00
#
_symmetry.space_group_name_H-M   'P 1'
#
loop_
_entity.id
_entity.type
_entity.pdbx_description
1 polymer ?
#
loop_
_entity_poly.entity_id
_entity_poly.type
_entity_poly.pdbx_seq_one_letter_code
_entity_poly.pdbx_strand_id
1 'polypeptide(L)'
;KRFFCYFGAWFQNKRPVSQGAIEPLTKQEISQNKIITPENIANDLTVGTVTKVIDRIKRYEDMGFDEFSFWIDSGLSGQRKKNNLARFINEVMPAFQ
;
A
#
# COMPACT_ATOMS: atom_id res chain seq x y z
N LYS A 1 -9.27 4.08 0.05
CA LYS A 1 -9.98 4.16 -1.26
C LYS A 1 -9.30 5.12 -2.24
N ARG A 2 -8.91 6.35 -1.83
CA ARG A 2 -8.35 7.37 -2.72
C ARG A 2 -7.04 6.91 -3.40
N PHE A 3 -6.14 6.28 -2.66
CA PHE A 3 -4.92 5.69 -3.19
C PHE A 3 -5.22 4.71 -4.34
N PHE A 4 -6.18 3.80 -4.16
CA PHE A 4 -6.52 2.80 -5.18
C PHE A 4 -7.19 3.39 -6.42
N CYS A 5 -7.82 4.57 -6.34
CA CYS A 5 -8.33 5.24 -7.52
C CYS A 5 -7.21 5.59 -8.51
N TYR A 6 -6.09 6.06 -8.00
CA TYR A 6 -4.94 6.45 -8.83
C TYR A 6 -4.02 5.26 -9.14
N PHE A 7 -3.62 4.52 -8.11
CA PHE A 7 -2.69 3.41 -8.27
C PHE A 7 -3.31 2.27 -9.08
N GLY A 8 -4.56 1.92 -8.81
CA GLY A 8 -5.28 0.88 -9.56
C GLY A 8 -5.47 1.21 -11.04
N ALA A 9 -5.52 2.49 -11.40
CA ALA A 9 -5.67 2.91 -12.80
C ALA A 9 -4.45 2.55 -13.66
N TRP A 10 -3.25 2.48 -13.08
CA TRP A 10 -2.01 2.13 -13.80
C TRP A 10 -1.99 0.68 -14.26
N PHE A 11 -2.74 -0.19 -13.61
CA PHE A 11 -2.83 -1.62 -13.95
C PHE A 11 -4.02 -1.94 -14.87
N GLN A 12 -4.76 -0.91 -15.30
CA GLN A 12 -5.87 -1.07 -16.23
C GLN A 12 -5.41 -0.84 -17.67
N ASN A 13 -5.62 -1.84 -18.54
CA ASN A 13 -5.36 -1.68 -19.96
C ASN A 13 -6.35 -0.66 -20.58
N LYS A 14 -5.83 0.18 -21.48
CA LYS A 14 -6.63 1.15 -22.26
C LYS A 14 -7.35 2.21 -21.40
N ARG A 15 -6.76 2.61 -20.30
CA ARG A 15 -7.30 3.69 -19.48
C ARG A 15 -7.13 5.03 -20.22
N PRO A 16 -8.16 5.92 -20.25
CA PRO A 16 -8.04 7.24 -20.84
C PRO A 16 -6.94 8.08 -20.19
N VAL A 17 -6.27 8.90 -20.99
CA VAL A 17 -5.30 9.89 -20.51
C VAL A 17 -5.87 11.28 -20.76
N SER A 18 -5.97 12.09 -19.72
CA SER A 18 -6.43 13.47 -19.78
C SER A 18 -5.38 14.38 -19.15
N GLN A 19 -5.03 15.45 -19.85
CA GLN A 19 -4.04 16.44 -19.41
C GLN A 19 -2.68 15.82 -18.99
N GLY A 20 -2.24 14.77 -19.68
CA GLY A 20 -0.98 14.09 -19.39
C GLY A 20 -1.01 13.11 -18.19
N ALA A 21 -2.17 12.89 -17.59
CA ALA A 21 -2.34 11.95 -16.50
C ALA A 21 -3.35 10.85 -16.85
N ILE A 22 -3.12 9.64 -16.34
CA ILE A 22 -4.08 8.53 -16.45
C ILE A 22 -5.29 8.87 -15.59
N GLU A 23 -6.50 8.76 -16.15
CA GLU A 23 -7.73 9.01 -15.40
C GLU A 23 -7.87 8.01 -14.23
N PRO A 24 -8.12 8.50 -13.00
CA PRO A 24 -8.30 7.63 -11.85
C PRO A 24 -9.54 6.75 -11.96
N LEU A 25 -9.52 5.60 -11.29
CA LEU A 25 -10.70 4.76 -11.15
C LEU A 25 -11.80 5.47 -10.37
N THR A 26 -13.03 5.34 -10.83
CA THR A 26 -14.21 5.78 -10.10
C THR A 26 -14.48 4.88 -8.89
N LYS A 27 -15.28 5.37 -7.95
CA LYS A 27 -15.71 4.56 -6.80
C LYS A 27 -16.48 3.30 -7.22
N GLN A 28 -17.26 3.40 -8.30
CA GLN A 28 -18.02 2.29 -8.86
C GLN A 28 -17.09 1.24 -9.46
N GLU A 29 -16.11 1.63 -10.27
CA GLU A 29 -15.11 0.71 -10.84
C GLU A 29 -14.33 -0.01 -9.74
N ILE A 30 -13.95 0.68 -8.66
CA ILE A 30 -13.29 0.04 -7.52
C ILE A 30 -14.21 -0.96 -6.82
N SER A 31 -15.50 -0.61 -6.62
CA SER A 31 -16.44 -1.51 -5.94
C SER A 31 -16.74 -2.79 -6.74
N GLN A 32 -16.62 -2.72 -8.06
CA GLN A 32 -16.82 -3.85 -8.96
C GLN A 32 -15.51 -4.63 -9.24
N ASN A 33 -14.38 -4.12 -8.81
CA ASN A 33 -13.08 -4.73 -9.05
C ASN A 33 -12.87 -5.92 -8.12
N LYS A 34 -12.71 -7.12 -8.69
CA LYS A 34 -12.51 -8.37 -7.95
C LYS A 34 -11.11 -8.50 -7.35
N ILE A 35 -10.15 -7.70 -7.80
CA ILE A 35 -8.75 -7.73 -7.32
C ILE A 35 -8.57 -6.74 -6.17
N ILE A 36 -9.12 -5.54 -6.29
CA ILE A 36 -9.01 -4.46 -5.28
C ILE A 36 -10.11 -4.64 -4.21
N THR A 37 -10.09 -5.74 -3.52
CA THR A 37 -11.00 -6.00 -2.40
C THR A 37 -10.30 -5.70 -1.06
N PRO A 38 -11.04 -5.36 0.01
CA PRO A 38 -10.43 -5.19 1.33
C PRO A 38 -9.65 -6.40 1.80
N GLU A 39 -10.12 -7.60 1.45
CA GLU A 39 -9.47 -8.86 1.80
C GLU A 39 -8.15 -9.04 1.05
N ASN A 40 -8.12 -8.87 -0.27
CA ASN A 40 -6.90 -8.94 -1.06
C ASN A 40 -5.88 -7.89 -0.62
N ILE A 41 -6.34 -6.65 -0.35
CA ILE A 41 -5.48 -5.58 0.18
C ILE A 41 -4.83 -6.01 1.50
N ALA A 42 -5.59 -6.60 2.42
CA ALA A 42 -5.08 -7.05 3.71
C ALA A 42 -4.12 -8.25 3.58
N ASN A 43 -4.32 -9.09 2.56
CA ASN A 43 -3.49 -10.27 2.31
C ASN A 43 -2.23 -9.97 1.50
N ASP A 44 -2.31 -9.06 0.53
CA ASP A 44 -1.24 -8.86 -0.46
C ASP A 44 -0.34 -7.67 -0.13
N LEU A 45 -0.85 -6.67 0.58
CA LEU A 45 -0.08 -5.47 0.91
C LEU A 45 0.49 -5.53 2.33
N THR A 46 1.61 -4.84 2.53
CA THR A 46 2.23 -4.66 3.84
C THR A 46 1.48 -3.60 4.65
N VAL A 47 0.23 -3.94 5.02
CA VAL A 47 -0.66 -3.09 5.79
C VAL A 47 -1.33 -3.89 6.91
N GLY A 48 -1.60 -3.25 8.04
CA GLY A 48 -2.30 -3.89 9.15
C GLY A 48 -1.75 -3.51 10.51
N THR A 49 -1.86 -4.43 11.45
CA THR A 49 -1.26 -4.30 12.78
C THR A 49 0.26 -4.41 12.71
N VAL A 50 0.95 -3.96 13.76
CA VAL A 50 2.41 -4.08 13.88
C VAL A 50 2.87 -5.52 13.64
N THR A 51 2.24 -6.47 14.29
CA THR A 51 2.55 -7.91 14.15
C THR A 51 2.43 -8.36 12.68
N LYS A 52 1.33 -8.03 12.01
CA LYS A 52 1.15 -8.39 10.59
C LYS A 52 2.21 -7.77 9.68
N VAL A 53 2.61 -6.53 9.96
CA VAL A 53 3.66 -5.85 9.19
C VAL A 53 5.00 -6.53 9.42
N ILE A 54 5.35 -6.84 10.67
CA ILE A 54 6.57 -7.59 11.02
C ILE A 54 6.59 -8.95 10.32
N ASP A 55 5.52 -9.74 10.44
CA ASP A 55 5.42 -11.06 9.81
C ASP A 55 5.59 -10.99 8.29
N ARG A 56 5.05 -9.94 7.67
CA ARG A 56 5.17 -9.73 6.22
C ARG A 56 6.61 -9.40 5.81
N ILE A 57 7.28 -8.52 6.53
CA ILE A 57 8.66 -8.14 6.24
C ILE A 57 9.60 -9.33 6.51
N LYS A 58 9.39 -10.11 7.57
CA LYS A 58 10.15 -11.34 7.84
C LYS A 58 10.08 -12.34 6.69
N ARG A 59 8.94 -12.47 6.02
CA ARG A 59 8.85 -13.33 4.83
C ARG A 59 9.77 -12.88 3.70
N TYR A 60 9.96 -11.57 3.51
CA TYR A 60 10.92 -11.08 2.52
C TYR A 60 12.36 -11.33 2.96
N GLU A 61 12.68 -11.16 4.25
CA GLU A 61 13.96 -11.55 4.82
C GLU A 61 14.25 -13.04 4.62
N ASP A 62 13.29 -13.92 4.91
CA ASP A 62 13.38 -15.37 4.71
C ASP A 62 13.59 -15.77 3.23
N MET A 63 13.13 -14.94 2.29
CA MET A 63 13.38 -15.11 0.85
C MET A 63 14.75 -14.59 0.41
N GLY A 64 15.55 -14.02 1.32
CA GLY A 64 16.90 -13.53 1.06
C GLY A 64 16.98 -12.07 0.60
N PHE A 65 15.97 -11.25 0.86
CA PHE A 65 16.05 -9.81 0.62
C PHE A 65 16.74 -9.10 1.78
N ASP A 66 17.76 -8.31 1.49
CA ASP A 66 18.57 -7.55 2.47
C ASP A 66 18.00 -6.17 2.76
N GLU A 67 17.13 -5.66 1.90
CA GLU A 67 16.57 -4.31 2.01
C GLU A 67 15.07 -4.32 1.74
N PHE A 68 14.33 -3.59 2.57
CA PHE A 68 12.90 -3.35 2.39
C PHE A 68 12.61 -1.85 2.29
N SER A 69 12.27 -1.40 1.09
CA SER A 69 11.81 -0.03 0.83
C SER A 69 10.28 0.05 0.81
N PHE A 70 9.71 1.07 1.41
CA PHE A 70 8.26 1.26 1.42
C PHE A 70 7.82 2.68 1.11
N TRP A 71 6.65 2.80 0.54
CA TRP A 71 6.05 4.07 0.20
C TRP A 71 4.97 4.46 1.18
N ILE A 72 5.18 5.56 1.91
CA ILE A 72 4.24 6.05 2.93
C ILE A 72 3.19 7.04 2.41
N ASP A 73 3.33 7.50 1.18
CA ASP A 73 2.39 8.47 0.59
C ASP A 73 1.20 7.80 -0.07
N SER A 74 0.27 7.35 0.74
CA SER A 74 -0.98 6.70 0.32
C SER A 74 -2.21 7.63 0.41
N GLY A 75 -2.03 8.95 0.26
CA GLY A 75 -3.10 9.94 0.36
C GLY A 75 -3.59 10.20 1.79
N LEU A 76 -2.79 9.87 2.79
CA LEU A 76 -3.05 10.21 4.18
C LEU A 76 -2.67 11.67 4.48
N SER A 77 -3.27 12.27 5.50
CA SER A 77 -2.85 13.58 5.99
C SER A 77 -1.41 13.53 6.51
N GLY A 78 -0.69 14.66 6.45
CA GLY A 78 0.70 14.75 6.92
C GLY A 78 0.88 14.27 8.36
N GLN A 79 -0.07 14.58 9.26
CA GLN A 79 -0.01 14.12 10.64
C GLN A 79 -0.12 12.58 10.74
N ARG A 80 -1.01 11.97 9.97
CA ARG A 80 -1.13 10.50 9.94
C ARG A 80 0.10 9.83 9.37
N LYS A 81 0.74 10.41 8.34
CA LYS A 81 2.00 9.90 7.79
C LYS A 81 3.11 9.93 8.86
N LYS A 82 3.26 11.05 9.58
CA LYS A 82 4.23 11.18 10.67
C LYS A 82 4.00 10.15 11.78
N ASN A 83 2.75 9.97 12.20
CA ASN A 83 2.39 9.00 13.24
C ASN A 83 2.68 7.55 12.78
N ASN A 84 2.36 7.21 11.53
CA ASN A 84 2.64 5.88 10.98
C ASN A 84 4.15 5.63 10.88
N LEU A 85 4.92 6.63 10.45
CA LEU A 85 6.37 6.52 10.38
C LEU A 85 6.99 6.34 11.77
N ALA A 86 6.59 7.16 12.74
CA ALA A 86 7.04 7.03 14.12
C ALA A 86 6.72 5.65 14.70
N ARG A 87 5.51 5.16 14.43
CA ARG A 87 5.09 3.83 14.85
C ARG A 87 5.94 2.73 14.18
N PHE A 88 6.22 2.85 12.90
CA PHE A 88 7.08 1.91 12.19
C PHE A 88 8.49 1.87 12.79
N ILE A 89 9.09 3.05 13.03
CA ILE A 89 10.43 3.16 13.63
C ILE A 89 10.47 2.54 15.04
N ASN A 90 9.45 2.83 15.86
CA ASN A 90 9.48 2.45 17.26
C ASN A 90 8.97 1.01 17.53
N GLU A 91 8.08 0.49 16.71
CA GLU A 91 7.40 -0.77 16.98
C GLU A 91 7.72 -1.89 15.95
N VAL A 92 8.14 -1.52 14.73
CA VAL A 92 8.43 -2.51 13.67
C VAL A 92 9.93 -2.70 13.48
N MET A 93 10.69 -1.62 13.28
CA MET A 93 12.14 -1.71 13.05
C MET A 93 12.92 -2.50 14.10
N PRO A 94 12.61 -2.42 15.42
CA PRO A 94 13.33 -3.18 16.43
C PRO A 94 13.28 -4.71 16.24
N ALA A 95 12.30 -5.21 15.50
CA ALA A 95 12.19 -6.64 15.20
C ALA A 95 13.23 -7.16 14.19
N PHE A 96 14.00 -6.25 13.55
CA PHE A 96 14.98 -6.54 12.49
C PHE A 96 16.39 -6.01 12.82
N GLN A 97 16.64 -5.65 14.06
CA GLN A 97 17.93 -5.14 14.56
C GLN A 97 18.63 -6.19 15.40
#